data_6b2db70ee06e82779a6895d14aa08d84
#
_entry.id   6b2db70ee06e82779a6895d14aa08d84
#
_cell.length_a   1.000
_cell.length_b   1.000
_cell.length_c   1.000
_cell.angle_alpha   90.00
_cell.angle_beta   90.00
_cell.angle_gamma   90.00
#
_symmetry.space_group_name_H-M   'P 1'
#
loop_
_entity.id
_entity.type
_entity.pdbx_description
1 polymer ?
#
loop_
_entity_poly.entity_id
_entity_poly.type
_entity_poly.pdbx_seq_one_letter_code
_entity_poly.pdbx_strand_id
1 'polypeptide(L)'
;MRAVFQLLAVIAFLASAALAQVSVYFDQPGMRLRSGTATQNGARWTVTLTMENDNANASLPSSYRRWWGCGIRGLSPSGTTLDVSVTNSGYTDVILPVWSSSADGVSFGSWSRLPTSATPTRSGTTHRFTVTTPPGAVDVRMAKYFPYSIEEKDALLASIVASGLGTVQTLGSSRQGRPIQLASLTDPRVPLTRKRRVWIHAGIHPAETTSYFVVEGIVQELRSGSPLARLVLASLVVDVVPMSNPDGVALGNYRTNAASVNLENEWGAPYASTQPEIVAMRTAIESRMGTIAAPGTAPIDVLLNLHSSHGLSWPFHFQHVANPNFDLATNDSGVIPEVNAREGAWIAAFRAASPFVAAGATQSSTLSPPARPFVEAMVHDRWSLSPTWRATEQPVMAITFEGTYGPAPGATWNTPADWRLCGRQLVAALADFLDVLPGGVWIDDLSHCGPAALTAAFLPAGARVDLTAAGTPGDLAGVFVLGLTAQAIPLPALGCTLRTEPLLVIGAPLDAAGRASLALVPPPGFTAVRTQAALLGASGTSFTTSNLLELLVVR
;
A
#
# COMPACT_ATOMS: atom_id res chain seq x y z
N MET A 1 -25.27 64.47 27.47
CA MET A 1 -25.02 63.55 26.34
C MET A 1 -23.55 63.33 26.00
N ARG A 2 -22.67 64.33 25.97
CA ARG A 2 -21.24 64.11 25.64
C ARG A 2 -20.45 63.25 26.64
N ALA A 3 -20.74 63.35 27.93
CA ALA A 3 -20.05 62.55 28.97
C ALA A 3 -20.44 61.06 28.96
N VAL A 4 -21.70 60.73 28.55
CA VAL A 4 -22.17 59.33 28.44
C VAL A 4 -21.55 58.64 27.22
N PHE A 5 -21.33 59.38 26.10
CA PHE A 5 -20.66 58.84 24.93
C PHE A 5 -19.15 58.55 25.14
N GLN A 6 -18.47 59.34 25.97
CA GLN A 6 -17.08 59.10 26.31
C GLN A 6 -16.91 57.90 27.27
N LEU A 7 -17.86 57.67 28.19
CA LEU A 7 -17.85 56.52 29.08
C LEU A 7 -18.15 55.23 28.33
N LEU A 8 -19.04 55.25 27.34
CA LEU A 8 -19.32 54.08 26.48
C LEU A 8 -18.16 53.76 25.52
N ALA A 9 -17.44 54.78 25.03
CA ALA A 9 -16.24 54.56 24.21
C ALA A 9 -15.06 53.97 25.04
N VAL A 10 -14.91 54.35 26.29
CA VAL A 10 -13.90 53.79 27.20
C VAL A 10 -14.27 52.39 27.64
N ILE A 11 -15.56 52.07 27.84
CA ILE A 11 -16.03 50.71 28.13
C ILE A 11 -15.89 49.82 26.90
N ALA A 12 -16.11 50.31 25.69
CA ALA A 12 -15.89 49.57 24.45
C ALA A 12 -14.39 49.29 24.18
N PHE A 13 -13.49 50.17 24.64
CA PHE A 13 -12.02 49.98 24.56
C PHE A 13 -11.46 49.10 25.69
N LEU A 14 -12.21 48.93 26.79
CA LEU A 14 -11.92 48.01 27.90
C LEU A 14 -12.64 46.66 27.77
N ALA A 15 -13.44 46.43 26.71
CA ALA A 15 -13.67 45.10 26.21
C ALA A 15 -12.32 44.57 25.69
N SER A 16 -11.40 44.47 26.68
CA SER A 16 -10.10 43.88 26.57
C SER A 16 -10.20 42.69 25.63
N ALA A 17 -9.37 42.69 24.65
CA ALA A 17 -8.88 41.44 24.11
C ALA A 17 -8.49 40.60 25.33
N ALA A 18 -9.41 39.76 25.83
CA ALA A 18 -9.05 38.63 26.66
C ALA A 18 -8.03 37.90 25.80
N LEU A 19 -6.75 38.10 26.11
CA LEU A 19 -5.66 37.40 25.40
C LEU A 19 -6.08 35.95 25.43
N ALA A 20 -6.39 35.40 24.26
CA ALA A 20 -6.83 34.05 24.14
C ALA A 20 -5.76 33.20 24.83
N GLN A 21 -6.13 32.59 25.97
CA GLN A 21 -5.20 31.81 26.77
C GLN A 21 -4.77 30.62 25.93
N VAL A 22 -3.47 30.46 25.74
CA VAL A 22 -2.94 29.27 25.06
C VAL A 22 -3.39 28.03 25.81
N SER A 23 -4.00 27.10 25.10
CA SER A 23 -4.53 25.86 25.69
C SER A 23 -4.23 24.66 24.80
N VAL A 24 -4.08 23.51 25.43
CA VAL A 24 -3.85 22.22 24.78
C VAL A 24 -5.18 21.47 24.67
N TYR A 25 -5.45 20.88 23.50
CA TYR A 25 -6.58 19.96 23.30
C TYR A 25 -6.10 18.66 22.65
N PHE A 26 -6.81 17.55 22.92
CA PHE A 26 -6.46 16.21 22.40
C PHE A 26 -7.69 15.30 22.29
N ASP A 27 -8.85 15.89 22.10
CA ASP A 27 -10.16 15.26 21.95
C ASP A 27 -10.55 14.99 20.49
N GLN A 28 -9.65 15.26 19.55
CA GLN A 28 -9.88 14.99 18.13
C GLN A 28 -9.44 13.56 17.76
N PRO A 29 -10.05 12.96 16.73
CA PRO A 29 -9.63 11.64 16.23
C PRO A 29 -8.12 11.54 15.99
N GLY A 30 -7.53 10.43 16.41
CA GLY A 30 -6.09 10.18 16.27
C GLY A 30 -5.20 10.88 17.32
N MET A 31 -5.75 11.77 18.15
CA MET A 31 -5.04 12.40 19.26
C MET A 31 -5.18 11.58 20.53
N ARG A 32 -4.09 11.47 21.31
CA ARG A 32 -4.13 10.79 22.62
C ARG A 32 -3.09 11.34 23.57
N LEU A 33 -3.55 11.75 24.74
CA LEU A 33 -2.75 12.13 25.90
C LEU A 33 -3.56 11.84 27.18
N ARG A 34 -2.87 11.68 28.30
CA ARG A 34 -3.49 11.71 29.63
C ARG A 34 -3.86 13.13 30.02
N SER A 35 -2.98 14.07 29.73
CA SER A 35 -3.17 15.49 30.02
C SER A 35 -2.27 16.37 29.16
N GLY A 36 -2.72 17.58 28.91
CA GLY A 36 -1.98 18.64 28.25
C GLY A 36 -2.18 19.96 28.97
N THR A 37 -1.10 20.66 29.27
CA THR A 37 -1.14 21.98 29.93
C THR A 37 -0.27 22.97 29.20
N ALA A 38 -0.67 24.25 29.21
CA ALA A 38 0.13 25.37 28.73
C ALA A 38 0.20 26.45 29.81
N THR A 39 1.38 26.87 30.17
CA THR A 39 1.61 27.91 31.21
C THR A 39 2.53 28.97 30.63
N GLN A 40 2.14 30.24 30.76
CA GLN A 40 2.95 31.35 30.29
C GLN A 40 4.17 31.54 31.21
N ASN A 41 5.33 31.68 30.58
CA ASN A 41 6.59 31.96 31.27
C ASN A 41 7.30 33.10 30.52
N GLY A 42 7.05 34.33 30.97
CA GLY A 42 7.49 35.53 30.30
C GLY A 42 6.91 35.65 28.87
N ALA A 43 7.76 35.74 27.88
CA ALA A 43 7.38 35.79 26.46
C ALA A 43 7.16 34.41 25.82
N ARG A 44 7.32 33.33 26.57
CA ARG A 44 7.25 31.93 26.08
C ARG A 44 6.13 31.19 26.78
N TRP A 45 5.77 30.04 26.21
CA TRP A 45 4.80 29.13 26.82
C TRP A 45 5.44 27.77 27.09
N THR A 46 5.37 27.32 28.32
CA THR A 46 5.74 25.96 28.70
C THR A 46 4.55 25.04 28.46
N VAL A 47 4.72 24.08 27.57
CA VAL A 47 3.70 23.08 27.22
C VAL A 47 4.15 21.73 27.76
N THR A 48 3.31 21.11 28.57
CA THR A 48 3.56 19.75 29.10
C THR A 48 2.49 18.81 28.57
N LEU A 49 2.92 17.78 27.85
CA LEU A 49 2.09 16.74 27.26
C LEU A 49 2.41 15.42 27.98
N THR A 50 1.44 14.85 28.68
CA THR A 50 1.65 13.58 29.40
C THR A 50 1.04 12.44 28.61
N MET A 51 1.86 11.50 28.17
CA MET A 51 1.41 10.32 27.45
C MET A 51 0.69 9.31 28.36
N GLU A 52 -0.17 8.53 27.76
CA GLU A 52 -0.84 7.40 28.41
C GLU A 52 -0.80 6.14 27.53
N ASN A 53 -1.20 5.00 28.10
CA ASN A 53 -1.38 3.76 27.34
C ASN A 53 -2.62 3.84 26.45
N ASP A 54 -2.68 2.95 25.46
CA ASP A 54 -3.85 2.77 24.61
C ASP A 54 -5.12 2.59 25.47
N ASN A 55 -6.21 3.23 25.04
CA ASN A 55 -7.51 3.23 25.72
C ASN A 55 -7.47 3.68 27.20
N ALA A 56 -6.46 4.44 27.61
CA ALA A 56 -6.19 4.79 29.02
C ALA A 56 -6.04 3.55 29.93
N ASN A 57 -5.74 2.38 29.37
CA ASN A 57 -5.65 1.12 30.09
C ASN A 57 -4.29 0.99 30.80
N ALA A 58 -4.28 1.21 32.11
CA ALA A 58 -3.07 1.14 32.92
C ALA A 58 -2.43 -0.25 33.00
N SER A 59 -3.19 -1.31 32.67
CA SER A 59 -2.68 -2.70 32.65
C SER A 59 -1.79 -3.01 31.46
N LEU A 60 -1.82 -2.18 30.41
CA LEU A 60 -0.95 -2.36 29.25
C LEU A 60 0.50 -1.98 29.58
N PRO A 61 1.48 -2.63 28.94
CA PRO A 61 2.90 -2.30 29.12
C PRO A 61 3.18 -0.83 28.85
N SER A 62 4.06 -0.22 29.65
CA SER A 62 4.48 1.17 29.44
C SER A 62 5.11 1.40 28.05
N SER A 63 5.68 0.34 27.45
CA SER A 63 6.20 0.35 26.07
C SER A 63 5.15 0.66 25.01
N TYR A 64 3.86 0.64 25.34
CA TYR A 64 2.77 1.03 24.41
C TYR A 64 2.55 2.54 24.38
N ARG A 65 3.14 3.33 25.27
CA ARG A 65 3.11 4.81 25.21
C ARG A 65 4.09 5.33 24.16
N ARG A 66 3.76 5.11 22.87
CA ARG A 66 4.64 5.44 21.74
C ARG A 66 4.03 6.40 20.73
N TRP A 67 2.74 6.65 20.82
CA TRP A 67 2.05 7.65 20.00
C TRP A 67 1.55 8.80 20.86
N TRP A 68 1.61 10.00 20.32
CA TRP A 68 0.96 11.18 20.86
C TRP A 68 0.58 12.13 19.73
N GLY A 69 -0.53 12.82 19.91
CA GLY A 69 -1.01 13.91 19.08
C GLY A 69 -1.80 14.89 19.92
N CYS A 70 -1.71 16.18 19.64
CA CYS A 70 -2.45 17.24 20.31
C CYS A 70 -2.64 18.44 19.39
N GLY A 71 -3.55 19.33 19.80
CA GLY A 71 -3.63 20.69 19.28
C GLY A 71 -3.28 21.72 20.35
N ILE A 72 -2.79 22.87 19.94
CA ILE A 72 -2.46 24.02 20.81
C ILE A 72 -3.06 25.26 20.15
N ARG A 73 -4.04 25.86 20.79
CA ARG A 73 -4.80 27.03 20.31
C ARG A 73 -4.64 28.25 21.18
N GLY A 74 -5.08 29.41 20.70
CA GLY A 74 -4.92 30.69 21.37
C GLY A 74 -3.53 31.29 21.15
N LEU A 75 -2.85 30.90 20.08
CA LEU A 75 -1.52 31.37 19.71
C LEU A 75 -1.54 32.79 19.17
N SER A 76 -0.46 33.55 19.39
CA SER A 76 -0.32 34.87 18.79
C SER A 76 -0.02 34.78 17.30
N PRO A 77 -0.75 35.52 16.45
CA PRO A 77 -0.44 35.56 15.00
C PRO A 77 0.96 36.12 14.69
N SER A 78 1.60 36.81 15.61
CA SER A 78 2.99 37.25 15.43
C SER A 78 4.04 36.17 15.65
N GLY A 79 3.56 34.96 16.03
CA GLY A 79 4.38 33.81 16.44
C GLY A 79 4.42 33.63 17.95
N THR A 80 4.37 32.39 18.39
CA THR A 80 4.43 32.00 19.80
C THR A 80 5.56 30.99 20.00
N THR A 81 6.47 31.27 20.92
CA THR A 81 7.53 30.32 21.29
C THR A 81 7.01 29.33 22.33
N LEU A 82 7.09 28.05 22.02
CA LEU A 82 6.63 26.93 22.82
C LEU A 82 7.84 26.11 23.28
N ASP A 83 7.99 25.94 24.60
CA ASP A 83 8.90 24.97 25.23
C ASP A 83 8.11 23.73 25.58
N VAL A 84 8.22 22.71 24.73
CA VAL A 84 7.39 21.51 24.79
C VAL A 84 8.12 20.39 25.53
N SER A 85 7.43 19.75 26.47
CA SER A 85 7.88 18.56 27.20
C SER A 85 6.85 17.44 27.00
N VAL A 86 7.22 16.38 26.27
CA VAL A 86 6.42 15.15 26.15
C VAL A 86 6.93 14.18 27.22
N THR A 87 6.10 13.89 28.21
CA THR A 87 6.46 13.14 29.42
C THR A 87 5.79 11.76 29.43
N ASN A 88 6.29 10.87 30.31
CA ASN A 88 5.75 9.53 30.48
C ASN A 88 5.79 8.68 29.20
N SER A 89 6.76 8.92 28.32
CA SER A 89 6.93 8.15 27.11
C SER A 89 7.39 6.71 27.39
N GLY A 90 6.97 5.77 26.54
CA GLY A 90 7.41 4.38 26.55
C GLY A 90 8.45 4.06 25.48
N TYR A 91 9.12 5.06 24.93
CA TYR A 91 10.13 4.90 23.88
C TYR A 91 11.37 5.75 24.15
N THR A 92 12.46 5.34 23.53
CA THR A 92 13.79 5.98 23.67
C THR A 92 14.23 6.73 22.41
N ASP A 93 13.56 6.49 21.28
CA ASP A 93 13.92 7.07 20.00
C ASP A 93 13.69 8.57 19.99
N VAL A 94 14.62 9.31 19.41
CA VAL A 94 14.50 10.75 19.19
C VAL A 94 13.95 10.95 17.77
N ILE A 95 12.70 11.34 17.67
CA ILE A 95 12.01 11.58 16.40
C ILE A 95 11.66 13.06 16.33
N LEU A 96 12.02 13.72 15.21
CA LEU A 96 11.61 15.10 14.94
C LEU A 96 10.09 15.13 14.71
N PRO A 97 9.31 15.81 15.58
CA PRO A 97 7.86 15.83 15.45
C PRO A 97 7.37 16.54 14.18
N VAL A 98 6.10 16.42 13.95
CA VAL A 98 5.40 17.10 12.85
C VAL A 98 4.34 18.04 13.38
N TRP A 99 3.97 19.01 12.56
CA TRP A 99 2.87 19.93 12.83
C TRP A 99 2.07 20.28 11.59
N SER A 100 0.87 20.79 11.83
CA SER A 100 0.02 21.47 10.86
C SER A 100 -0.52 22.73 11.52
N SER A 101 -0.57 23.86 10.84
CA SER A 101 -1.00 25.15 11.39
C SER A 101 -2.27 25.65 10.75
N SER A 102 -3.01 26.47 11.51
CA SER A 102 -4.24 27.11 11.08
C SER A 102 -4.21 28.61 11.44
N ALA A 103 -4.67 29.44 10.52
CA ALA A 103 -4.84 30.88 10.73
C ALA A 103 -6.23 31.25 11.25
N ASP A 104 -7.20 30.35 11.17
CA ASP A 104 -8.59 30.55 11.58
C ASP A 104 -9.07 29.60 12.70
N GLY A 105 -8.21 28.66 13.10
CA GLY A 105 -8.53 27.61 14.08
C GLY A 105 -9.41 26.48 13.55
N VAL A 106 -9.76 26.48 12.26
CA VAL A 106 -10.66 25.52 11.61
C VAL A 106 -9.96 24.80 10.46
N SER A 107 -9.39 25.57 9.54
CA SER A 107 -8.72 25.07 8.34
C SER A 107 -7.24 24.86 8.60
N PHE A 108 -6.78 23.61 8.58
CA PHE A 108 -5.39 23.26 8.80
C PHE A 108 -4.66 23.01 7.49
N GLY A 109 -3.44 23.49 7.39
CA GLY A 109 -2.54 23.20 6.27
C GLY A 109 -2.04 21.76 6.28
N SER A 110 -1.23 21.42 5.29
CA SER A 110 -0.58 20.10 5.23
C SER A 110 0.39 19.90 6.39
N TRP A 111 0.52 18.65 6.84
CA TRP A 111 1.50 18.27 7.84
C TRP A 111 2.92 18.43 7.31
N SER A 112 3.81 18.99 8.12
CA SER A 112 5.23 19.14 7.84
C SER A 112 6.08 18.83 9.07
N ARG A 113 7.36 18.49 8.87
CA ARG A 113 8.30 18.37 9.98
C ARG A 113 8.49 19.71 10.66
N LEU A 114 8.69 19.69 11.97
CA LEU A 114 9.23 20.83 12.68
C LEU A 114 10.61 21.22 12.12
N PRO A 115 11.05 22.47 12.28
CA PRO A 115 12.44 22.83 11.98
C PRO A 115 13.43 21.90 12.70
N THR A 116 14.55 21.56 12.06
CA THR A 116 15.56 20.65 12.65
C THR A 116 16.15 21.16 13.97
N SER A 117 16.11 22.48 14.20
CA SER A 117 16.46 23.08 15.50
C SER A 117 15.53 22.65 16.65
N ALA A 118 14.34 22.15 16.32
CA ALA A 118 13.39 21.59 17.29
C ALA A 118 13.55 20.06 17.47
N THR A 119 14.68 19.47 17.03
CA THR A 119 14.96 18.05 17.31
C THR A 119 14.96 17.81 18.82
N PRO A 120 14.14 16.88 19.33
CA PRO A 120 14.01 16.69 20.77
C PRO A 120 15.31 16.24 21.43
N THR A 121 15.55 16.72 22.63
CA THR A 121 16.48 16.12 23.59
C THR A 121 15.70 15.18 24.52
N ARG A 122 16.31 14.07 24.91
CA ARG A 122 15.67 13.07 25.78
C ARG A 122 16.38 12.96 27.13
N SER A 123 15.58 12.90 28.21
CA SER A 123 16.04 12.56 29.55
C SER A 123 15.02 11.65 30.23
N GLY A 124 15.41 10.42 30.54
CA GLY A 124 14.49 9.38 31.06
C GLY A 124 13.33 9.13 30.08
N THR A 125 12.11 9.32 30.54
CA THR A 125 10.87 9.18 29.78
C THR A 125 10.33 10.52 29.25
N THR A 126 11.17 11.54 29.16
CA THR A 126 10.77 12.89 28.74
C THR A 126 11.55 13.31 27.52
N HIS A 127 10.84 13.77 26.49
CA HIS A 127 11.40 14.41 25.30
C HIS A 127 11.08 15.89 25.34
N ARG A 128 12.08 16.76 25.09
CA ARG A 128 11.96 18.22 25.16
C ARG A 128 12.44 18.86 23.88
N PHE A 129 11.68 19.84 23.39
CA PHE A 129 12.05 20.65 22.26
C PHE A 129 11.44 22.04 22.37
N THR A 130 12.03 23.01 21.68
CA THR A 130 11.52 24.36 21.57
C THR A 130 11.18 24.65 20.11
N VAL A 131 10.04 25.28 19.87
CA VAL A 131 9.62 25.71 18.53
C VAL A 131 8.88 27.03 18.60
N THR A 132 9.07 27.89 17.59
CA THR A 132 8.25 29.09 17.40
C THR A 132 7.24 28.82 16.28
N THR A 133 5.96 29.09 16.55
CA THR A 133 4.90 28.86 15.58
C THR A 133 5.03 29.78 14.37
N PRO A 134 4.56 29.37 13.18
CA PRO A 134 4.60 30.21 12.00
C PRO A 134 3.82 31.52 12.21
N PRO A 135 4.26 32.63 11.60
CA PRO A 135 3.45 33.84 11.54
C PRO A 135 2.06 33.57 10.94
N GLY A 136 1.05 34.16 11.52
CA GLY A 136 -0.36 33.96 11.15
C GLY A 136 -1.04 32.78 11.82
N ALA A 137 -0.31 31.84 12.41
CA ALA A 137 -0.91 30.68 13.08
C ALA A 137 -1.57 31.08 14.41
N VAL A 138 -2.85 30.77 14.57
CA VAL A 138 -3.62 30.89 15.83
C VAL A 138 -3.85 29.55 16.50
N ASP A 139 -3.68 28.46 15.75
CA ASP A 139 -3.79 27.08 16.21
C ASP A 139 -2.75 26.21 15.48
N VAL A 140 -2.17 25.24 16.19
CA VAL A 140 -1.30 24.22 15.61
C VAL A 140 -1.69 22.85 16.12
N ARG A 141 -1.66 21.86 15.25
CA ARG A 141 -1.71 20.45 15.61
C ARG A 141 -0.30 19.89 15.55
N MET A 142 0.07 19.09 16.53
CA MET A 142 1.38 18.43 16.60
C MET A 142 1.20 16.94 16.84
N ALA A 143 2.10 16.15 16.27
CA ALA A 143 2.16 14.70 16.49
C ALA A 143 3.60 14.20 16.45
N LYS A 144 3.82 13.00 17.01
CA LYS A 144 5.13 12.34 16.97
C LYS A 144 5.63 12.13 15.55
N TYR A 145 4.74 11.71 14.66
CA TYR A 145 4.99 11.46 13.25
C TYR A 145 3.74 11.84 12.43
N PHE A 146 3.83 11.81 11.12
CA PHE A 146 2.71 12.13 10.23
C PHE A 146 1.50 11.24 10.54
N PRO A 147 0.39 11.78 11.00
CA PRO A 147 -0.83 11.02 11.20
C PRO A 147 -1.38 10.49 9.88
N TYR A 148 -2.22 9.46 9.95
CA TYR A 148 -3.03 8.99 8.85
C TYR A 148 -4.46 8.76 9.34
N SER A 149 -5.43 9.34 8.68
CA SER A 149 -6.82 9.37 9.15
C SER A 149 -7.71 8.35 8.42
N ILE A 150 -8.91 8.14 8.98
CA ILE A 150 -9.94 7.32 8.32
C ILE A 150 -10.40 7.96 7.02
N GLU A 151 -10.50 9.29 6.99
CA GLU A 151 -10.90 10.07 5.82
C GLU A 151 -9.89 9.93 4.67
N GLU A 152 -8.58 9.89 4.98
CA GLU A 152 -7.54 9.63 3.98
C GLU A 152 -7.66 8.22 3.41
N LYS A 153 -7.90 7.20 4.26
CA LYS A 153 -8.20 5.83 3.82
C LYS A 153 -9.44 5.79 2.93
N ASP A 154 -10.52 6.47 3.31
CA ASP A 154 -11.76 6.48 2.53
C ASP A 154 -11.57 7.17 1.17
N ALA A 155 -10.81 8.26 1.12
CA ALA A 155 -10.43 8.93 -0.12
C ALA A 155 -9.58 8.04 -1.03
N LEU A 156 -8.63 7.28 -0.45
CA LEU A 156 -7.83 6.31 -1.19
C LEU A 156 -8.73 5.24 -1.83
N LEU A 157 -9.64 4.64 -1.06
CA LEU A 157 -10.55 3.60 -1.54
C LEU A 157 -11.51 4.13 -2.63
N ALA A 158 -12.07 5.33 -2.43
CA ALA A 158 -12.90 5.99 -3.44
C ALA A 158 -12.14 6.22 -4.75
N SER A 159 -10.87 6.58 -4.65
CA SER A 159 -9.99 6.79 -5.80
C SER A 159 -9.73 5.50 -6.60
N ILE A 160 -9.68 4.34 -5.94
CA ILE A 160 -9.54 3.03 -6.60
C ILE A 160 -10.81 2.73 -7.42
N VAL A 161 -11.97 2.88 -6.81
CA VAL A 161 -13.26 2.65 -7.50
C VAL A 161 -13.40 3.57 -8.70
N ALA A 162 -13.09 4.86 -8.54
CA ALA A 162 -13.16 5.85 -9.61
C ALA A 162 -12.24 5.56 -10.80
N SER A 163 -11.15 4.81 -10.58
CA SER A 163 -10.23 4.44 -11.67
C SER A 163 -10.76 3.32 -12.58
N GLY A 164 -11.76 2.56 -12.15
CA GLY A 164 -12.24 1.36 -12.86
C GLY A 164 -11.28 0.16 -12.82
N LEU A 165 -10.13 0.29 -12.12
CA LEU A 165 -9.10 -0.76 -12.05
C LEU A 165 -9.21 -1.63 -10.79
N GLY A 166 -10.21 -1.38 -9.96
CA GLY A 166 -10.39 -2.14 -8.73
C GLY A 166 -11.79 -2.05 -8.17
N THR A 167 -12.07 -2.98 -7.26
CA THR A 167 -13.30 -3.04 -6.49
C THR A 167 -12.98 -2.92 -5.00
N VAL A 168 -13.93 -2.40 -4.23
CA VAL A 168 -13.84 -2.31 -2.77
C VAL A 168 -14.99 -3.10 -2.16
N GLN A 169 -14.67 -3.96 -1.20
CA GLN A 169 -15.64 -4.71 -0.42
C GLN A 169 -15.42 -4.52 1.07
N THR A 170 -16.46 -4.54 1.87
CA THR A 170 -16.39 -4.60 3.32
C THR A 170 -16.26 -6.07 3.74
N LEU A 171 -15.18 -6.41 4.44
CA LEU A 171 -14.92 -7.75 4.95
C LEU A 171 -15.70 -8.04 6.25
N GLY A 172 -15.91 -7.00 7.05
CA GLY A 172 -16.55 -7.02 8.33
C GLY A 172 -16.44 -5.67 9.02
N SER A 173 -16.70 -5.65 10.31
CA SER A 173 -16.63 -4.44 11.14
C SER A 173 -15.66 -4.62 12.29
N SER A 174 -14.99 -3.53 12.68
CA SER A 174 -14.21 -3.44 13.90
C SER A 174 -15.09 -3.52 15.14
N ARG A 175 -14.48 -3.56 16.31
CA ARG A 175 -15.18 -3.63 17.61
C ARG A 175 -16.20 -2.51 17.82
N GLN A 176 -15.92 -1.30 17.32
CA GLN A 176 -16.83 -0.15 17.39
C GLN A 176 -17.67 0.04 16.11
N GLY A 177 -17.73 -0.96 15.25
CA GLY A 177 -18.58 -0.96 14.06
C GLY A 177 -18.02 -0.25 12.83
N ARG A 178 -16.74 0.17 12.82
CA ARG A 178 -16.12 0.75 11.62
C ARG A 178 -15.80 -0.32 10.58
N PRO A 179 -16.04 -0.04 9.29
CA PRO A 179 -15.84 -1.05 8.25
C PRO A 179 -14.35 -1.38 8.08
N ILE A 180 -14.05 -2.68 7.97
CA ILE A 180 -12.78 -3.20 7.51
C ILE A 180 -12.93 -3.50 6.04
N GLN A 181 -12.18 -2.79 5.21
CA GLN A 181 -12.37 -2.77 3.76
C GLN A 181 -11.17 -3.33 3.04
N LEU A 182 -11.44 -4.09 1.99
CA LEU A 182 -10.47 -4.64 1.08
C LEU A 182 -10.66 -4.02 -0.31
N ALA A 183 -9.61 -3.51 -0.88
CA ALA A 183 -9.54 -3.19 -2.30
C ALA A 183 -8.86 -4.31 -3.07
N SER A 184 -9.45 -4.72 -4.20
CA SER A 184 -8.85 -5.69 -5.13
C SER A 184 -8.58 -4.97 -6.45
N LEU A 185 -7.29 -4.79 -6.79
CA LEU A 185 -6.85 -4.12 -8.01
C LEU A 185 -6.35 -5.16 -9.01
N THR A 186 -6.87 -5.11 -10.24
CA THR A 186 -6.51 -6.05 -11.31
C THR A 186 -7.07 -5.56 -12.64
N ASP A 187 -6.54 -6.00 -13.76
CA ASP A 187 -7.17 -5.81 -15.07
C ASP A 187 -8.29 -6.87 -15.27
N PRO A 188 -9.57 -6.48 -15.27
CA PRO A 188 -10.68 -7.43 -15.37
C PRO A 188 -10.77 -8.15 -16.73
N ARG A 189 -10.06 -7.69 -17.74
CA ARG A 189 -10.03 -8.28 -19.08
C ARG A 189 -9.20 -9.57 -19.12
N VAL A 190 -8.29 -9.78 -18.16
CA VAL A 190 -7.49 -11.00 -18.04
C VAL A 190 -8.13 -11.93 -17.01
N PRO A 191 -8.46 -13.20 -17.37
CA PRO A 191 -9.06 -14.14 -16.46
C PRO A 191 -8.24 -14.41 -15.20
N LEU A 192 -8.89 -14.58 -14.06
CA LEU A 192 -8.23 -14.86 -12.77
C LEU A 192 -7.38 -16.14 -12.80
N THR A 193 -7.77 -17.13 -13.57
CA THR A 193 -7.02 -18.39 -13.75
C THR A 193 -5.62 -18.21 -14.36
N ARG A 194 -5.33 -17.02 -14.90
CA ARG A 194 -4.03 -16.65 -15.47
C ARG A 194 -3.24 -15.71 -14.57
N LYS A 195 -3.69 -15.47 -13.34
CA LYS A 195 -3.11 -14.50 -12.43
C LYS A 195 -2.62 -15.14 -11.15
N ARG A 196 -1.61 -14.51 -10.56
CA ARG A 196 -1.20 -14.74 -9.19
C ARG A 196 -1.87 -13.70 -8.27
N ARG A 197 -1.92 -13.98 -6.98
CA ARG A 197 -2.53 -13.06 -6.02
C ARG A 197 -1.52 -12.61 -4.98
N VAL A 198 -1.51 -11.32 -4.73
CA VAL A 198 -0.77 -10.67 -3.65
C VAL A 198 -1.77 -10.14 -2.64
N TRP A 199 -1.58 -10.47 -1.36
CA TRP A 199 -2.32 -9.88 -0.25
C TRP A 199 -1.42 -8.92 0.50
N ILE A 200 -1.91 -7.70 0.75
CA ILE A 200 -1.19 -6.67 1.50
C ILE A 200 -2.14 -6.12 2.56
N HIS A 201 -1.68 -6.03 3.81
CA HIS A 201 -2.42 -5.30 4.81
C HIS A 201 -1.51 -4.38 5.61
N ALA A 202 -2.09 -3.28 6.11
CA ALA A 202 -1.40 -2.26 6.88
C ALA A 202 -2.23 -1.84 8.09
N GLY A 203 -1.57 -1.23 9.06
CA GLY A 203 -2.25 -0.62 10.20
C GLY A 203 -2.89 -1.60 11.16
N ILE A 204 -2.33 -2.81 11.30
CA ILE A 204 -2.69 -3.71 12.40
C ILE A 204 -2.36 -3.03 13.74
N HIS A 205 -1.23 -2.31 13.78
CA HIS A 205 -0.91 -1.34 14.82
C HIS A 205 -1.25 0.06 14.31
N PRO A 206 -2.20 0.77 14.92
CA PRO A 206 -2.82 1.97 14.33
C PRO A 206 -1.87 3.15 14.12
N ALA A 207 -0.87 3.33 14.99
CA ALA A 207 0.07 4.45 14.86
C ALA A 207 1.31 4.15 14.01
N GLU A 208 1.37 2.98 13.38
CA GLU A 208 2.46 2.62 12.48
C GLU A 208 2.21 3.17 11.06
N THR A 209 2.21 4.51 10.99
CA THR A 209 1.63 5.24 9.86
C THR A 209 2.45 5.21 8.57
N THR A 210 3.74 4.85 8.61
CA THR A 210 4.53 4.69 7.37
C THR A 210 3.94 3.61 6.47
N SER A 211 3.34 2.56 7.06
CA SER A 211 2.68 1.48 6.35
C SER A 211 1.52 1.97 5.47
N TYR A 212 0.75 2.94 5.93
CA TYR A 212 -0.34 3.54 5.15
C TYR A 212 0.17 4.29 3.93
N PHE A 213 1.25 5.06 4.09
CA PHE A 213 1.85 5.80 2.98
C PHE A 213 2.52 4.87 1.95
N VAL A 214 3.04 3.71 2.38
CA VAL A 214 3.49 2.65 1.47
C VAL A 214 2.31 2.13 0.66
N VAL A 215 1.17 1.85 1.30
CA VAL A 215 -0.07 1.43 0.61
C VAL A 215 -0.53 2.48 -0.39
N GLU A 216 -0.53 3.77 -0.01
CA GLU A 216 -0.85 4.85 -0.97
C GLU A 216 0.06 4.81 -2.19
N GLY A 217 1.37 4.61 -2.00
CA GLY A 217 2.34 4.51 -3.08
C GLY A 217 2.07 3.33 -4.01
N ILE A 218 1.73 2.17 -3.45
CA ILE A 218 1.32 0.98 -4.22
C ILE A 218 0.10 1.31 -5.08
N VAL A 219 -0.94 1.88 -4.48
CA VAL A 219 -2.19 2.23 -5.19
C VAL A 219 -1.94 3.30 -6.25
N GLN A 220 -1.10 4.30 -5.96
CA GLN A 220 -0.72 5.34 -6.92
C GLN A 220 -0.03 4.74 -8.14
N GLU A 221 0.94 3.81 -7.95
CA GLU A 221 1.61 3.15 -9.07
C GLU A 221 0.64 2.31 -9.88
N LEU A 222 -0.15 1.44 -9.24
CA LEU A 222 -1.10 0.57 -9.94
C LEU A 222 -2.15 1.36 -10.75
N ARG A 223 -2.46 2.60 -10.35
CA ARG A 223 -3.41 3.47 -11.04
C ARG A 223 -2.76 4.46 -12.01
N SER A 224 -1.44 4.48 -12.09
CA SER A 224 -0.71 5.47 -12.90
C SER A 224 -0.92 5.31 -14.41
N GLY A 225 -1.37 4.12 -14.84
CA GLY A 225 -1.40 3.76 -16.26
C GLY A 225 -0.01 3.55 -16.85
N SER A 226 1.04 3.54 -16.02
CA SER A 226 2.40 3.25 -16.44
C SER A 226 2.47 1.86 -17.08
N PRO A 227 3.46 1.63 -17.94
CA PRO A 227 3.71 0.32 -18.50
C PRO A 227 3.83 -0.78 -17.44
N LEU A 228 4.55 -0.52 -16.36
CA LEU A 228 4.69 -1.44 -15.23
C LEU A 228 3.33 -1.74 -14.58
N ALA A 229 2.53 -0.70 -14.30
CA ALA A 229 1.21 -0.86 -13.69
C ALA A 229 0.29 -1.74 -14.55
N ARG A 230 0.27 -1.52 -15.86
CA ARG A 230 -0.54 -2.30 -16.81
C ARG A 230 -0.12 -3.77 -16.84
N LEU A 231 1.19 -4.04 -16.85
CA LEU A 231 1.73 -5.40 -16.84
C LEU A 231 1.39 -6.12 -15.52
N VAL A 232 1.57 -5.44 -14.39
CA VAL A 232 1.26 -5.97 -13.06
C VAL A 232 -0.23 -6.29 -12.94
N LEU A 233 -1.12 -5.36 -13.31
CA LEU A 233 -2.57 -5.58 -13.23
C LEU A 233 -3.07 -6.68 -14.18
N ALA A 234 -2.41 -6.87 -15.32
CA ALA A 234 -2.73 -7.95 -16.24
C ALA A 234 -2.27 -9.33 -15.70
N SER A 235 -1.24 -9.37 -14.86
CA SER A 235 -0.63 -10.60 -14.34
C SER A 235 -1.02 -10.93 -12.91
N LEU A 236 -1.42 -9.93 -12.12
CA LEU A 236 -1.68 -10.07 -10.70
C LEU A 236 -3.09 -9.61 -10.32
N VAL A 237 -3.57 -10.15 -9.19
CA VAL A 237 -4.61 -9.54 -8.36
C VAL A 237 -3.93 -9.01 -7.11
N VAL A 238 -4.00 -7.71 -6.86
CA VAL A 238 -3.42 -7.09 -5.67
C VAL A 238 -4.55 -6.74 -4.71
N ASP A 239 -4.70 -7.55 -3.68
CA ASP A 239 -5.66 -7.38 -2.60
C ASP A 239 -5.02 -6.54 -1.49
N VAL A 240 -5.64 -5.42 -1.11
CA VAL A 240 -5.11 -4.48 -0.13
C VAL A 240 -6.13 -4.17 0.95
N VAL A 241 -5.79 -4.43 2.21
CA VAL A 241 -6.50 -3.90 3.39
C VAL A 241 -5.71 -2.68 3.90
N PRO A 242 -6.11 -1.46 3.55
CA PRO A 242 -5.29 -0.28 3.81
C PRO A 242 -5.28 0.12 5.30
N MET A 243 -6.26 -0.31 6.10
CA MET A 243 -6.36 0.00 7.51
C MET A 243 -7.06 -1.15 8.25
N SER A 244 -6.27 -1.99 8.93
CA SER A 244 -6.75 -3.18 9.62
C SER A 244 -7.41 -2.87 10.97
N ASN A 245 -7.02 -1.76 11.60
CA ASN A 245 -7.47 -1.37 12.95
C ASN A 245 -8.03 0.08 12.96
N PRO A 246 -9.19 0.32 12.33
CA PRO A 246 -9.75 1.67 12.23
C PRO A 246 -10.18 2.25 13.59
N ASP A 247 -10.54 1.41 14.57
CA ASP A 247 -10.87 1.89 15.91
C ASP A 247 -9.63 2.43 16.62
N GLY A 248 -8.51 1.72 16.52
CA GLY A 248 -7.27 2.17 17.13
C GLY A 248 -6.78 3.50 16.53
N VAL A 249 -6.96 3.70 15.22
CA VAL A 249 -6.67 4.98 14.55
C VAL A 249 -7.56 6.09 15.10
N ALA A 250 -8.88 5.88 15.17
CA ALA A 250 -9.82 6.87 15.67
C ALA A 250 -9.54 7.25 17.14
N LEU A 251 -9.14 6.27 17.96
CA LEU A 251 -8.84 6.46 19.37
C LEU A 251 -7.44 7.03 19.65
N GLY A 252 -6.59 7.15 18.62
CA GLY A 252 -5.20 7.56 18.79
C GLY A 252 -4.35 6.53 19.55
N ASN A 253 -4.70 5.26 19.46
CA ASN A 253 -3.91 4.18 20.05
C ASN A 253 -2.61 3.99 19.30
N TYR A 254 -1.59 3.51 20.01
CA TYR A 254 -0.34 3.11 19.39
C TYR A 254 -0.43 1.71 18.75
N ARG A 255 -0.93 0.72 19.51
CA ARG A 255 -0.77 -0.69 19.18
C ARG A 255 -2.07 -1.50 19.19
N THR A 256 -3.01 -1.16 20.07
CA THR A 256 -4.17 -2.01 20.33
C THR A 256 -5.43 -1.54 19.62
N ASN A 257 -6.41 -2.44 19.49
CA ASN A 257 -7.78 -2.09 19.09
C ASN A 257 -8.56 -1.44 20.24
N ALA A 258 -9.86 -1.19 20.05
CA ALA A 258 -10.73 -0.61 21.07
C ALA A 258 -10.92 -1.48 22.33
N ALA A 259 -10.58 -2.77 22.27
CA ALA A 259 -10.62 -3.68 23.42
C ALA A 259 -9.28 -3.80 24.16
N SER A 260 -8.29 -2.98 23.84
CA SER A 260 -6.93 -3.05 24.36
C SER A 260 -6.20 -4.36 23.99
N VAL A 261 -6.55 -4.97 22.86
CA VAL A 261 -5.93 -6.20 22.35
C VAL A 261 -4.96 -5.86 21.24
N ASN A 262 -3.74 -6.41 21.31
CA ASN A 262 -2.79 -6.37 20.20
C ASN A 262 -3.23 -7.37 19.12
N LEU A 263 -3.79 -6.87 18.04
CA LEU A 263 -4.35 -7.68 16.96
C LEU A 263 -3.32 -8.60 16.30
N GLU A 264 -2.05 -8.21 16.28
CA GLU A 264 -0.97 -9.02 15.69
C GLU A 264 -0.79 -10.38 16.38
N ASN A 265 -1.20 -10.49 17.64
CA ASN A 265 -1.12 -11.71 18.41
C ASN A 265 -2.36 -12.61 18.29
N GLU A 266 -3.30 -12.28 17.41
CA GLU A 266 -4.62 -12.93 17.36
C GLU A 266 -4.83 -13.85 16.16
N TRP A 267 -3.89 -13.92 15.24
CA TRP A 267 -4.06 -14.66 13.98
C TRP A 267 -4.21 -16.19 14.16
N GLY A 268 -3.59 -16.75 15.19
CA GLY A 268 -3.71 -18.17 15.56
C GLY A 268 -4.87 -18.49 16.50
N ALA A 269 -5.54 -17.49 17.06
CA ALA A 269 -6.60 -17.69 18.06
C ALA A 269 -7.87 -18.34 17.45
N PRO A 270 -8.66 -19.10 18.24
CA PRO A 270 -9.93 -19.63 17.74
C PRO A 270 -10.90 -18.52 17.32
N TYR A 271 -11.66 -18.72 16.25
CA TYR A 271 -12.61 -17.73 15.74
C TYR A 271 -13.61 -17.21 16.76
N ALA A 272 -14.06 -18.08 17.68
CA ALA A 272 -15.03 -17.72 18.71
C ALA A 272 -14.48 -16.78 19.79
N SER A 273 -13.15 -16.66 19.91
CA SER A 273 -12.49 -15.88 20.96
C SER A 273 -11.60 -14.74 20.44
N THR A 274 -11.31 -14.71 19.14
CA THR A 274 -10.47 -13.68 18.54
C THR A 274 -11.25 -12.38 18.26
N GLN A 275 -10.55 -11.33 17.87
CA GLN A 275 -11.11 -10.00 17.62
C GLN A 275 -11.84 -9.94 16.26
N PRO A 276 -12.94 -9.18 16.14
CA PRO A 276 -13.72 -9.09 14.91
C PRO A 276 -12.89 -8.61 13.71
N GLU A 277 -11.89 -7.76 13.92
CA GLU A 277 -10.96 -7.30 12.90
C GLU A 277 -10.18 -8.48 12.28
N ILE A 278 -9.69 -9.38 13.12
CA ILE A 278 -8.95 -10.57 12.69
C ILE A 278 -9.89 -11.58 12.03
N VAL A 279 -11.09 -11.79 12.58
CA VAL A 279 -12.12 -12.65 11.95
C VAL A 279 -12.37 -12.20 10.51
N ALA A 280 -12.58 -10.90 10.29
CA ALA A 280 -12.86 -10.35 8.97
C ALA A 280 -11.73 -10.62 7.96
N MET A 281 -10.49 -10.30 8.31
CA MET A 281 -9.33 -10.48 7.43
C MET A 281 -9.01 -11.95 7.22
N ARG A 282 -9.01 -12.75 8.27
CA ARG A 282 -8.70 -14.18 8.22
C ARG A 282 -9.71 -14.95 7.36
N THR A 283 -11.02 -14.66 7.51
CA THR A 283 -12.06 -15.24 6.65
C THR A 283 -11.83 -14.89 5.18
N ALA A 284 -11.41 -13.66 4.90
CA ALA A 284 -11.12 -13.24 3.54
C ALA A 284 -9.88 -13.95 2.97
N ILE A 285 -8.81 -14.11 3.74
CA ILE A 285 -7.61 -14.87 3.35
C ILE A 285 -7.99 -16.32 3.06
N GLU A 286 -8.70 -16.99 3.98
CA GLU A 286 -9.12 -18.39 3.82
C GLU A 286 -10.02 -18.59 2.60
N SER A 287 -10.94 -17.65 2.34
CA SER A 287 -11.79 -17.70 1.14
C SER A 287 -10.99 -17.64 -0.17
N ARG A 288 -9.91 -16.89 -0.21
CA ARG A 288 -9.05 -16.77 -1.39
C ARG A 288 -8.13 -17.97 -1.57
N MET A 289 -7.65 -18.50 -0.47
CA MET A 289 -6.80 -19.70 -0.49
C MET A 289 -7.58 -20.94 -0.88
N GLY A 290 -8.83 -21.07 -0.46
CA GLY A 290 -9.59 -22.30 -0.56
C GLY A 290 -9.10 -23.36 0.44
N THR A 291 -9.46 -24.61 0.16
CA THR A 291 -8.99 -25.76 0.96
C THR A 291 -7.78 -26.42 0.28
N ILE A 292 -7.06 -27.26 1.04
CA ILE A 292 -5.92 -28.04 0.52
C ILE A 292 -6.36 -28.91 -0.67
N ALA A 293 -7.56 -29.50 -0.60
CA ALA A 293 -8.11 -30.36 -1.65
C ALA A 293 -8.72 -29.58 -2.82
N ALA A 294 -9.11 -28.31 -2.61
CA ALA A 294 -9.73 -27.46 -3.61
C ALA A 294 -9.18 -26.03 -3.45
N PRO A 295 -7.97 -25.76 -3.98
CA PRO A 295 -7.40 -24.41 -3.98
C PRO A 295 -8.34 -23.40 -4.62
N GLY A 296 -8.31 -22.17 -4.11
CA GLY A 296 -9.06 -21.05 -4.69
C GLY A 296 -8.55 -20.69 -6.09
N THR A 297 -9.38 -20.00 -6.87
CA THR A 297 -8.92 -19.41 -8.13
C THR A 297 -7.96 -18.26 -7.84
N ALA A 298 -6.73 -18.36 -8.31
CA ALA A 298 -5.62 -17.48 -7.96
C ALA A 298 -5.47 -17.37 -6.42
N PRO A 299 -5.02 -18.42 -5.72
CA PRO A 299 -4.75 -18.36 -4.29
C PRO A 299 -3.65 -17.35 -3.99
N ILE A 300 -3.53 -16.95 -2.73
CA ILE A 300 -2.50 -15.99 -2.31
C ILE A 300 -1.13 -16.64 -2.45
N ASP A 301 -0.28 -16.04 -3.25
CA ASP A 301 1.11 -16.44 -3.48
C ASP A 301 2.08 -15.64 -2.59
N VAL A 302 1.75 -14.36 -2.37
CA VAL A 302 2.53 -13.43 -1.56
C VAL A 302 1.61 -12.74 -0.56
N LEU A 303 2.02 -12.71 0.72
CA LEU A 303 1.37 -11.94 1.77
C LEU A 303 2.38 -10.97 2.39
N LEU A 304 2.08 -9.68 2.34
CA LEU A 304 2.88 -8.63 2.94
C LEU A 304 2.14 -8.01 4.13
N ASN A 305 2.73 -8.13 5.31
CA ASN A 305 2.29 -7.50 6.55
C ASN A 305 3.10 -6.22 6.76
N LEU A 306 2.48 -5.05 6.56
CA LEU A 306 3.17 -3.76 6.60
C LEU A 306 3.05 -3.10 7.96
N HIS A 307 4.19 -2.86 8.57
CA HIS A 307 4.36 -2.26 9.90
C HIS A 307 5.26 -1.02 9.87
N SER A 308 5.55 -0.48 11.04
CA SER A 308 6.54 0.58 11.22
C SER A 308 7.27 0.44 12.55
N SER A 309 8.57 0.30 12.46
CA SER A 309 9.45 0.31 13.63
C SER A 309 9.67 1.73 14.17
N HIS A 310 9.87 1.84 15.47
CA HIS A 310 10.22 3.11 16.13
C HIS A 310 11.70 3.43 16.04
N GLY A 311 12.54 2.48 15.64
CA GLY A 311 13.98 2.70 15.54
C GLY A 311 14.32 3.78 14.52
N LEU A 312 15.48 4.40 14.70
CA LEU A 312 16.09 5.32 13.73
C LEU A 312 16.78 4.57 12.59
N SER A 313 16.78 3.22 12.64
CA SER A 313 17.35 2.37 11.62
C SER A 313 16.51 2.38 10.34
N TRP A 314 17.16 1.97 9.27
CA TRP A 314 16.52 1.82 7.97
C TRP A 314 15.35 0.85 7.99
N PRO A 315 14.42 0.95 7.02
CA PRO A 315 13.38 -0.05 6.82
C PRO A 315 13.97 -1.45 6.71
N PHE A 316 13.31 -2.44 7.28
CA PHE A 316 13.82 -3.79 7.33
C PHE A 316 12.69 -4.82 7.22
N HIS A 317 13.07 -6.09 6.98
CA HIS A 317 12.17 -7.23 7.01
C HIS A 317 12.48 -8.13 8.19
N PHE A 318 11.45 -8.78 8.73
CA PHE A 318 11.63 -9.95 9.59
C PHE A 318 11.68 -11.20 8.72
N GLN A 319 12.89 -11.64 8.37
CA GLN A 319 13.08 -12.92 7.68
C GLN A 319 13.06 -14.06 8.68
N HIS A 320 12.26 -15.09 8.41
CA HIS A 320 12.15 -16.23 9.31
C HIS A 320 13.34 -17.16 9.19
N VAL A 321 13.70 -17.79 10.31
CA VAL A 321 14.81 -18.75 10.35
C VAL A 321 14.36 -20.06 9.72
N ALA A 322 15.09 -20.52 8.69
CA ALA A 322 14.89 -21.84 8.11
C ALA A 322 15.52 -22.91 9.00
N ASN A 323 14.84 -24.04 9.14
CA ASN A 323 15.41 -25.25 9.72
C ASN A 323 15.79 -26.21 8.58
N PRO A 324 17.07 -26.44 8.30
CA PRO A 324 17.50 -27.34 7.21
C PRO A 324 17.10 -28.81 7.46
N ASN A 325 16.85 -29.19 8.73
CA ASN A 325 16.36 -30.49 9.12
C ASN A 325 14.86 -30.48 9.44
N PHE A 326 14.11 -29.61 8.80
CA PHE A 326 12.69 -29.41 9.06
C PHE A 326 11.92 -30.72 8.91
N ASP A 327 11.23 -31.13 9.97
CA ASP A 327 10.35 -32.30 10.00
C ASP A 327 8.89 -31.82 10.11
N LEU A 328 8.08 -32.19 9.11
CA LEU A 328 6.65 -31.88 9.10
C LEU A 328 5.89 -32.43 10.31
N ALA A 329 6.34 -33.55 10.88
CA ALA A 329 5.67 -34.19 12.02
C ALA A 329 5.89 -33.41 13.33
N THR A 330 7.06 -32.79 13.51
CA THR A 330 7.40 -32.03 14.70
C THR A 330 7.10 -30.55 14.59
N ASN A 331 7.00 -30.02 13.35
CA ASN A 331 6.80 -28.60 13.07
C ASN A 331 7.71 -27.72 13.94
N ASP A 332 8.98 -27.99 13.88
CA ASP A 332 9.99 -27.44 14.76
C ASP A 332 10.21 -25.92 14.57
N SER A 333 11.04 -25.32 15.38
CA SER A 333 11.22 -23.86 15.61
C SER A 333 11.70 -23.05 14.39
N GLY A 334 11.06 -23.15 13.25
CA GLY A 334 11.46 -22.39 12.06
C GLY A 334 10.44 -22.50 10.93
N VAL A 335 10.81 -22.03 9.76
CA VAL A 335 10.07 -22.25 8.53
C VAL A 335 10.77 -23.28 7.65
N ILE A 336 10.00 -23.90 6.75
CA ILE A 336 10.58 -24.79 5.75
C ILE A 336 11.61 -24.03 4.90
N PRO A 337 12.69 -24.66 4.43
CA PRO A 337 13.75 -23.99 3.68
C PRO A 337 13.26 -23.26 2.44
N GLU A 338 12.25 -23.80 1.76
CA GLU A 338 11.66 -23.20 0.56
C GLU A 338 10.97 -21.87 0.84
N VAL A 339 10.26 -21.72 1.96
CA VAL A 339 9.65 -20.43 2.35
C VAL A 339 10.73 -19.42 2.66
N ASN A 340 11.77 -19.81 3.45
CA ASN A 340 12.88 -18.92 3.76
C ASN A 340 13.64 -18.47 2.50
N ALA A 341 13.84 -19.37 1.53
CA ALA A 341 14.45 -19.03 0.25
C ALA A 341 13.61 -18.02 -0.53
N ARG A 342 12.29 -18.16 -0.55
CA ARG A 342 11.37 -17.19 -1.17
C ARG A 342 11.40 -15.84 -0.47
N GLU A 343 11.42 -15.80 0.87
CA GLU A 343 11.59 -14.55 1.62
C GLU A 343 12.91 -13.85 1.26
N GLY A 344 14.01 -14.63 1.15
CA GLY A 344 15.32 -14.10 0.72
C GLY A 344 15.26 -13.51 -0.69
N ALA A 345 14.62 -14.19 -1.64
CA ALA A 345 14.43 -13.71 -3.00
C ALA A 345 13.57 -12.43 -3.05
N TRP A 346 12.48 -12.36 -2.29
CA TRP A 346 11.67 -11.16 -2.15
C TRP A 346 12.49 -9.98 -1.62
N ILE A 347 13.23 -10.18 -0.53
CA ILE A 347 14.08 -9.13 0.07
C ILE A 347 15.10 -8.63 -0.95
N ALA A 348 15.70 -9.53 -1.72
CA ALA A 348 16.66 -9.16 -2.77
C ALA A 348 16.00 -8.33 -3.88
N ALA A 349 14.82 -8.73 -4.38
CA ALA A 349 14.07 -8.01 -5.38
C ALA A 349 13.66 -6.60 -4.89
N PHE A 350 13.18 -6.49 -3.65
CA PHE A 350 12.78 -5.20 -3.12
C PHE A 350 13.98 -4.28 -2.86
N ARG A 351 15.11 -4.81 -2.41
CA ARG A 351 16.36 -4.04 -2.29
C ARG A 351 16.89 -3.56 -3.64
N ALA A 352 16.77 -4.37 -4.67
CA ALA A 352 17.16 -3.98 -6.02
C ALA A 352 16.27 -2.86 -6.58
N ALA A 353 14.96 -2.90 -6.29
CA ALA A 353 14.00 -1.91 -6.75
C ALA A 353 14.02 -0.61 -5.94
N SER A 354 14.45 -0.63 -4.67
CA SER A 354 14.37 0.52 -3.75
C SER A 354 15.70 0.79 -3.05
N PRO A 355 16.43 1.85 -3.41
CA PRO A 355 17.64 2.27 -2.69
C PRO A 355 17.37 2.56 -1.21
N PHE A 356 16.15 2.99 -0.87
CA PHE A 356 15.74 3.25 0.50
C PHE A 356 15.69 1.97 1.34
N VAL A 357 15.20 0.87 0.77
CA VAL A 357 15.17 -0.45 1.40
C VAL A 357 16.54 -1.14 1.33
N ALA A 358 17.32 -0.87 0.29
CA ALA A 358 18.64 -1.46 0.08
C ALA A 358 19.61 -1.20 1.25
N ALA A 359 19.48 -0.04 1.92
CA ALA A 359 20.29 0.33 3.07
C ALA A 359 19.89 -0.41 4.37
N GLY A 360 18.72 -1.07 4.39
CA GLY A 360 18.18 -1.74 5.56
C GLY A 360 18.81 -3.12 5.83
N ALA A 361 18.97 -3.46 7.10
CA ALA A 361 19.35 -4.81 7.51
C ALA A 361 18.12 -5.72 7.58
N THR A 362 18.30 -7.00 7.29
CA THR A 362 17.30 -8.03 7.59
C THR A 362 17.44 -8.45 9.05
N GLN A 363 16.33 -8.53 9.78
CA GLN A 363 16.30 -9.09 11.13
C GLN A 363 15.79 -10.53 11.08
N SER A 364 16.40 -11.40 11.86
CA SER A 364 15.94 -12.78 11.99
C SER A 364 14.73 -12.84 12.92
N SER A 365 13.73 -13.61 12.53
CA SER A 365 12.56 -13.93 13.34
C SER A 365 12.38 -15.44 13.43
N THR A 366 11.83 -15.92 14.54
CA THR A 366 11.48 -17.32 14.72
C THR A 366 9.98 -17.47 14.89
N LEU A 367 9.40 -18.48 14.27
CA LEU A 367 8.01 -18.88 14.46
C LEU A 367 7.94 -20.08 15.41
N SER A 368 8.50 -19.92 16.61
CA SER A 368 8.61 -21.02 17.58
C SER A 368 7.26 -21.42 18.18
N PRO A 369 6.91 -22.71 18.24
CA PRO A 369 5.80 -23.20 19.05
C PRO A 369 6.06 -22.97 20.56
N PRO A 370 5.01 -22.83 21.41
CA PRO A 370 3.57 -22.86 21.08
C PRO A 370 3.01 -21.49 20.66
N ALA A 371 3.81 -20.41 20.78
CA ALA A 371 3.36 -19.05 20.51
C ALA A 371 3.66 -18.67 19.05
N ARG A 372 2.74 -18.97 18.17
CA ARG A 372 2.82 -18.60 16.72
C ARG A 372 1.63 -17.72 16.37
N PRO A 373 1.52 -16.52 16.96
CA PRO A 373 0.32 -15.70 16.85
C PRO A 373 0.20 -14.94 15.53
N PHE A 374 1.28 -14.85 14.76
CA PHE A 374 1.40 -13.96 13.60
C PHE A 374 0.74 -14.52 12.34
N VAL A 375 0.40 -13.64 11.41
CA VAL A 375 -0.22 -14.02 10.14
C VAL A 375 0.66 -14.95 9.32
N GLU A 376 1.97 -14.73 9.33
CA GLU A 376 2.96 -15.56 8.65
C GLU A 376 2.93 -17.01 9.16
N ALA A 377 2.81 -17.18 10.49
CA ALA A 377 2.69 -18.49 11.10
C ALA A 377 1.37 -19.18 10.71
N MET A 378 0.26 -18.43 10.72
CA MET A 378 -1.04 -18.95 10.31
C MET A 378 -1.01 -19.48 8.87
N VAL A 379 -0.44 -18.71 7.95
CA VAL A 379 -0.34 -19.08 6.53
C VAL A 379 0.61 -20.27 6.34
N HIS A 380 1.77 -20.24 6.99
CA HIS A 380 2.76 -21.31 6.96
C HIS A 380 2.17 -22.63 7.48
N ASP A 381 1.51 -22.63 8.63
CA ASP A 381 0.99 -23.83 9.27
C ASP A 381 -0.18 -24.45 8.48
N ARG A 382 -1.00 -23.62 7.86
CA ARG A 382 -2.19 -24.12 7.17
C ARG A 382 -1.93 -24.60 5.74
N TRP A 383 -1.08 -23.91 5.02
CA TRP A 383 -0.86 -24.19 3.59
C TRP A 383 0.58 -24.57 3.29
N SER A 384 1.56 -23.78 3.70
CA SER A 384 2.94 -24.02 3.30
C SER A 384 3.53 -25.31 3.89
N LEU A 385 3.06 -25.77 5.08
CA LEU A 385 3.44 -27.06 5.65
C LEU A 385 2.77 -28.26 5.01
N SER A 386 1.60 -28.08 4.41
CA SER A 386 0.85 -29.22 3.85
C SER A 386 1.59 -29.86 2.67
N PRO A 387 1.91 -31.17 2.73
CA PRO A 387 2.52 -31.86 1.60
C PRO A 387 1.64 -31.85 0.34
N THR A 388 0.32 -31.95 0.50
CA THR A 388 -0.64 -31.94 -0.62
C THR A 388 -0.70 -30.56 -1.27
N TRP A 389 -0.75 -29.48 -0.49
CA TRP A 389 -0.69 -28.11 -1.00
C TRP A 389 0.61 -27.87 -1.79
N ARG A 390 1.75 -28.19 -1.20
CA ARG A 390 3.08 -28.02 -1.82
C ARG A 390 3.30 -28.84 -3.08
N ALA A 391 2.54 -29.91 -3.27
CA ALA A 391 2.60 -30.72 -4.50
C ALA A 391 1.86 -30.05 -5.68
N THR A 392 0.87 -29.20 -5.41
CA THR A 392 0.04 -28.53 -6.42
C THR A 392 0.32 -27.04 -6.52
N GLU A 393 0.74 -26.40 -5.42
CA GLU A 393 0.99 -24.95 -5.29
C GLU A 393 2.36 -24.69 -4.65
N GLN A 394 2.94 -23.53 -4.96
CA GLN A 394 4.14 -23.10 -4.27
C GLN A 394 3.81 -22.71 -2.82
N PRO A 395 4.75 -22.87 -1.87
CA PRO A 395 4.58 -22.35 -0.53
C PRO A 395 4.31 -20.83 -0.55
N VAL A 396 3.34 -20.39 0.24
CA VAL A 396 3.02 -18.95 0.33
C VAL A 396 4.20 -18.21 0.96
N MET A 397 4.66 -17.16 0.30
CA MET A 397 5.64 -16.24 0.89
C MET A 397 4.88 -15.20 1.71
N ALA A 398 5.02 -15.25 3.04
CA ALA A 398 4.41 -14.29 3.96
C ALA A 398 5.51 -13.65 4.81
N ILE A 399 5.58 -12.31 4.81
CA ILE A 399 6.67 -11.59 5.47
C ILE A 399 6.21 -10.23 6.01
N THR A 400 6.76 -9.85 7.17
CA THR A 400 6.60 -8.50 7.72
C THR A 400 7.67 -7.56 7.20
N PHE A 401 7.22 -6.38 6.73
CA PHE A 401 8.06 -5.24 6.38
C PHE A 401 7.83 -4.10 7.37
N GLU A 402 8.93 -3.60 7.95
CA GLU A 402 8.95 -2.52 8.94
C GLU A 402 9.48 -1.23 8.32
N GLY A 403 8.62 -0.24 8.15
CA GLY A 403 9.04 1.13 7.90
C GLY A 403 9.66 1.77 9.14
N THR A 404 10.21 2.98 9.03
CA THR A 404 10.83 3.70 10.14
C THR A 404 10.43 5.17 10.18
N TYR A 405 10.54 5.80 11.34
CA TYR A 405 10.22 7.23 11.52
C TYR A 405 11.44 8.15 11.43
N GLY A 406 12.61 7.56 11.36
CA GLY A 406 13.89 8.24 11.41
C GLY A 406 14.34 8.88 10.11
N PRO A 407 15.63 9.18 10.00
CA PRO A 407 16.20 9.76 8.78
C PRO A 407 16.15 8.79 7.60
N ALA A 408 15.90 9.33 6.41
CA ALA A 408 16.11 8.68 5.14
C ALA A 408 17.60 8.64 4.75
N PRO A 409 17.99 8.00 3.63
CA PRO A 409 19.33 8.14 3.06
C PRO A 409 19.75 9.60 2.94
N GLY A 410 20.97 9.91 3.35
CA GLY A 410 21.49 11.29 3.37
C GLY A 410 21.19 12.06 4.66
N ALA A 411 20.75 11.37 5.73
CA ALA A 411 20.43 11.93 7.05
C ALA A 411 19.28 12.97 7.06
N THR A 412 18.46 13.01 6.03
CA THR A 412 17.22 13.79 6.00
C THR A 412 16.08 13.02 6.68
N TRP A 413 15.22 13.72 7.41
CA TRP A 413 14.06 13.12 8.02
C TRP A 413 13.07 12.65 6.95
N ASN A 414 12.70 11.35 6.97
CA ASN A 414 11.74 10.80 6.03
C ASN A 414 10.35 11.45 6.15
N THR A 415 9.62 11.42 5.05
CA THR A 415 8.32 12.05 4.87
C THR A 415 7.32 11.05 4.25
N PRO A 416 6.02 11.36 4.22
CA PRO A 416 5.05 10.57 3.46
C PRO A 416 5.42 10.37 1.98
N ALA A 417 6.13 11.32 1.36
CA ALA A 417 6.55 11.21 -0.03
C ALA A 417 7.59 10.09 -0.24
N ASP A 418 8.51 9.93 0.72
CA ASP A 418 9.52 8.86 0.68
C ASP A 418 8.85 7.48 0.79
N TRP A 419 7.84 7.35 1.66
CA TRP A 419 7.10 6.11 1.82
C TRP A 419 6.19 5.80 0.64
N ARG A 420 5.58 6.81 0.01
CA ARG A 420 4.84 6.62 -1.25
C ARG A 420 5.79 6.19 -2.37
N LEU A 421 7.00 6.74 -2.43
CA LEU A 421 8.01 6.29 -3.38
C LEU A 421 8.41 4.83 -3.10
N CYS A 422 8.63 4.47 -1.84
CA CYS A 422 8.89 3.09 -1.42
C CYS A 422 7.76 2.15 -1.87
N GLY A 423 6.49 2.55 -1.71
CA GLY A 423 5.34 1.79 -2.19
C GLY A 423 5.30 1.60 -3.71
N ARG A 424 5.64 2.64 -4.48
CA ARG A 424 5.77 2.50 -5.96
C ARG A 424 6.88 1.52 -6.34
N GLN A 425 8.02 1.59 -5.64
CA GLN A 425 9.14 0.67 -5.85
C GLN A 425 8.82 -0.77 -5.45
N LEU A 426 7.96 -0.97 -4.44
CA LEU A 426 7.46 -2.28 -4.04
C LEU A 426 6.68 -2.95 -5.19
N VAL A 427 5.92 -2.19 -5.99
CA VAL A 427 5.22 -2.73 -7.17
C VAL A 427 6.21 -3.28 -8.20
N ALA A 428 7.34 -2.58 -8.42
CA ALA A 428 8.40 -3.08 -9.30
C ALA A 428 9.05 -4.36 -8.74
N ALA A 429 9.27 -4.40 -7.42
CA ALA A 429 9.80 -5.58 -6.75
C ALA A 429 8.85 -6.79 -6.86
N LEU A 430 7.53 -6.59 -6.75
CA LEU A 430 6.54 -7.64 -6.96
C LEU A 430 6.58 -8.19 -8.40
N ALA A 431 6.75 -7.31 -9.38
CA ALA A 431 6.85 -7.71 -10.77
C ALA A 431 8.09 -8.56 -11.04
N ASP A 432 9.23 -8.21 -10.45
CA ASP A 432 10.46 -8.98 -10.54
C ASP A 432 10.36 -10.31 -9.80
N PHE A 433 9.97 -10.28 -8.53
CA PHE A 433 9.86 -11.46 -7.67
C PHE A 433 8.89 -12.51 -8.20
N LEU A 434 7.81 -12.09 -8.84
CA LEU A 434 6.80 -12.98 -9.39
C LEU A 434 7.03 -13.32 -10.88
N ASP A 435 8.23 -13.08 -11.41
CA ASP A 435 8.60 -13.33 -12.79
C ASP A 435 7.64 -12.69 -13.81
N VAL A 436 7.07 -11.53 -13.46
CA VAL A 436 6.33 -10.70 -14.40
C VAL A 436 7.30 -9.93 -15.30
N LEU A 437 8.54 -9.76 -14.84
CA LEU A 437 9.68 -9.14 -15.53
C LEU A 437 10.89 -10.09 -15.57
N PRO A 438 11.52 -10.35 -16.73
CA PRO A 438 11.04 -10.06 -18.08
C PRO A 438 9.93 -11.02 -18.46
N GLY A 439 8.93 -10.54 -19.13
CA GLY A 439 7.82 -11.41 -19.51
C GLY A 439 6.94 -10.75 -20.56
N GLY A 440 5.88 -11.43 -20.89
CA GLY A 440 4.86 -10.92 -21.77
C GLY A 440 3.50 -11.41 -21.35
N VAL A 441 2.58 -10.50 -21.34
CA VAL A 441 1.16 -10.80 -21.18
C VAL A 441 0.39 -10.12 -22.30
N TRP A 442 -0.66 -10.74 -22.73
CA TRP A 442 -1.57 -10.12 -23.70
C TRP A 442 -2.99 -10.08 -23.19
N ILE A 443 -3.67 -9.03 -23.56
CA ILE A 443 -5.06 -8.81 -23.26
C ILE A 443 -5.82 -9.02 -24.56
N ASP A 444 -6.74 -9.98 -24.55
CA ASP A 444 -7.62 -10.26 -25.66
C ASP A 444 -8.91 -9.47 -25.48
N ASP A 445 -9.17 -8.57 -26.40
CA ASP A 445 -10.38 -7.74 -26.36
C ASP A 445 -11.57 -8.47 -27.00
N LEU A 446 -11.36 -9.69 -27.54
CA LEU A 446 -12.38 -10.55 -28.16
C LEU A 446 -13.26 -9.87 -29.22
N SER A 447 -13.03 -8.60 -29.54
CA SER A 447 -13.75 -7.88 -30.58
C SER A 447 -13.19 -8.25 -31.95
N HIS A 448 -13.89 -9.08 -32.68
CA HIS A 448 -13.49 -9.52 -34.01
C HIS A 448 -14.65 -9.47 -35.00
N CYS A 449 -14.32 -9.49 -36.28
CA CYS A 449 -15.28 -9.66 -37.38
C CYS A 449 -14.88 -10.88 -38.18
N GLY A 450 -15.66 -11.93 -38.06
CA GLY A 450 -15.43 -13.19 -38.76
C GLY A 450 -14.66 -14.23 -37.92
N PRO A 451 -14.28 -15.36 -38.54
CA PRO A 451 -13.70 -16.48 -37.83
C PRO A 451 -12.21 -16.39 -37.53
N ALA A 452 -11.53 -15.32 -37.97
CA ALA A 452 -10.10 -15.18 -37.75
C ALA A 452 -9.77 -14.98 -36.26
N ALA A 453 -8.78 -15.72 -35.74
CA ALA A 453 -8.33 -15.64 -34.35
C ALA A 453 -6.85 -15.32 -34.31
N LEU A 454 -6.45 -14.34 -33.48
CA LEU A 454 -5.08 -13.97 -33.23
C LEU A 454 -4.67 -14.45 -31.84
N THR A 455 -3.53 -15.15 -31.78
CA THR A 455 -2.91 -15.60 -30.53
C THR A 455 -1.46 -15.10 -30.44
N ALA A 456 -0.94 -15.04 -29.23
CA ALA A 456 0.45 -14.67 -28.97
C ALA A 456 1.12 -15.69 -28.04
N ALA A 457 2.41 -15.93 -28.25
CA ALA A 457 3.25 -16.72 -27.38
C ALA A 457 4.55 -15.95 -27.09
N PHE A 458 4.88 -15.80 -25.83
CA PHE A 458 6.15 -15.19 -25.43
C PHE A 458 7.22 -16.27 -25.29
N LEU A 459 8.35 -16.08 -25.93
CA LEU A 459 9.51 -16.98 -25.90
C LEU A 459 10.67 -16.31 -25.15
N PRO A 460 10.87 -16.62 -23.85
CA PRO A 460 11.85 -15.94 -23.00
C PRO A 460 13.27 -16.04 -23.53
N ALA A 461 13.68 -17.20 -24.04
CA ALA A 461 15.03 -17.47 -24.54
C ALA A 461 15.49 -16.54 -25.67
N GLY A 462 14.56 -15.96 -26.43
CA GLY A 462 14.85 -15.02 -27.51
C GLY A 462 14.31 -13.62 -27.25
N ALA A 463 13.70 -13.39 -26.09
CA ALA A 463 12.88 -12.19 -25.80
C ALA A 463 11.98 -11.83 -26.97
N ARG A 464 11.25 -12.84 -27.49
CA ARG A 464 10.49 -12.78 -28.73
C ARG A 464 9.02 -13.09 -28.45
N VAL A 465 8.13 -12.39 -29.14
CA VAL A 465 6.69 -12.69 -29.18
C VAL A 465 6.34 -13.27 -30.54
N ASP A 466 5.84 -14.48 -30.57
CA ASP A 466 5.30 -15.09 -31.77
C ASP A 466 3.80 -14.85 -31.85
N LEU A 467 3.35 -14.14 -32.86
CA LEU A 467 1.96 -13.92 -33.20
C LEU A 467 1.51 -14.95 -34.23
N THR A 468 0.34 -15.55 -34.03
CA THR A 468 -0.27 -16.46 -34.99
C THR A 468 -1.72 -16.04 -35.24
N ALA A 469 -2.02 -15.69 -36.47
CA ALA A 469 -3.38 -15.45 -36.93
C ALA A 469 -3.89 -16.72 -37.66
N ALA A 470 -4.94 -17.30 -37.15
CA ALA A 470 -5.58 -18.46 -37.74
C ALA A 470 -6.87 -18.02 -38.46
N GLY A 471 -6.98 -18.39 -39.73
CA GLY A 471 -8.13 -18.16 -40.57
C GLY A 471 -8.76 -19.48 -41.05
N THR A 472 -9.32 -19.43 -42.25
CA THR A 472 -9.92 -20.59 -42.89
C THR A 472 -8.92 -21.24 -43.86
N PRO A 473 -8.80 -22.57 -43.93
CA PRO A 473 -7.99 -23.21 -44.96
C PRO A 473 -8.39 -22.72 -46.36
N GLY A 474 -7.41 -22.27 -47.13
CA GLY A 474 -7.64 -21.71 -48.47
C GLY A 474 -7.60 -20.17 -48.51
N ASP A 475 -7.51 -19.47 -47.40
CA ASP A 475 -7.23 -18.04 -47.39
C ASP A 475 -5.89 -17.74 -48.10
N LEU A 476 -5.80 -16.56 -48.76
CA LEU A 476 -4.70 -16.27 -49.69
C LEU A 476 -3.54 -15.56 -49.03
N ALA A 477 -3.80 -14.66 -48.07
CA ALA A 477 -2.76 -13.85 -47.43
C ALA A 477 -3.22 -13.39 -46.05
N GLY A 478 -2.25 -13.14 -45.15
CA GLY A 478 -2.45 -12.54 -43.83
C GLY A 478 -1.71 -11.21 -43.73
N VAL A 479 -2.27 -10.29 -42.98
CA VAL A 479 -1.67 -9.00 -42.65
C VAL A 479 -1.78 -8.77 -41.15
N PHE A 480 -0.67 -8.43 -40.51
CA PHE A 480 -0.64 -7.96 -39.12
C PHE A 480 -0.60 -6.43 -39.10
N VAL A 481 -1.49 -5.83 -38.35
CA VAL A 481 -1.52 -4.39 -38.10
C VAL A 481 -1.07 -4.15 -36.67
N LEU A 482 -0.02 -3.37 -36.50
CA LEU A 482 0.53 -3.02 -35.20
C LEU A 482 0.40 -1.52 -34.97
N GLY A 483 0.05 -1.14 -33.73
CA GLY A 483 -0.09 0.24 -33.30
C GLY A 483 0.18 0.42 -31.82
N LEU A 484 0.29 1.66 -31.38
CA LEU A 484 0.54 2.01 -29.99
C LEU A 484 -0.73 2.52 -29.28
N THR A 485 -1.69 3.04 -30.05
CA THR A 485 -2.90 3.63 -29.51
C THR A 485 -4.17 2.88 -29.94
N ALA A 486 -5.18 2.92 -29.08
CA ALA A 486 -6.51 2.44 -29.42
C ALA A 486 -7.17 3.42 -30.40
N GLN A 487 -7.63 2.90 -31.54
CA GLN A 487 -8.46 3.63 -32.47
C GLN A 487 -9.64 2.75 -32.89
N ALA A 488 -10.72 3.35 -33.35
CA ALA A 488 -11.83 2.64 -33.96
C ALA A 488 -12.01 3.16 -35.38
N ILE A 489 -11.30 2.56 -36.31
CA ILE A 489 -11.34 2.93 -37.73
C ILE A 489 -12.34 2.01 -38.43
N PRO A 490 -13.52 2.51 -38.82
CA PRO A 490 -14.47 1.72 -39.57
C PRO A 490 -13.88 1.27 -40.92
N LEU A 491 -14.11 0.02 -41.25
CA LEU A 491 -13.76 -0.57 -42.55
C LEU A 491 -15.09 -0.96 -43.24
N PRO A 492 -15.87 -0.01 -43.80
CA PRO A 492 -17.22 -0.25 -44.27
C PRO A 492 -17.31 -1.33 -45.35
N ALA A 493 -16.32 -1.37 -46.23
CA ALA A 493 -16.28 -2.40 -47.30
C ALA A 493 -16.11 -3.82 -46.75
N LEU A 494 -15.68 -3.99 -45.49
CA LEU A 494 -15.46 -5.26 -44.83
C LEU A 494 -16.50 -5.53 -43.75
N GLY A 495 -17.37 -4.58 -43.45
CA GLY A 495 -18.30 -4.66 -42.31
C GLY A 495 -17.62 -4.72 -40.94
N CYS A 496 -16.39 -4.23 -40.85
CA CYS A 496 -15.50 -4.42 -39.70
C CYS A 496 -14.94 -3.10 -39.18
N THR A 497 -14.27 -3.18 -38.02
CA THR A 497 -13.55 -2.05 -37.41
C THR A 497 -12.14 -2.46 -37.07
N LEU A 498 -11.16 -1.70 -37.55
CA LEU A 498 -9.78 -1.79 -37.06
C LEU A 498 -9.68 -1.06 -35.72
N ARG A 499 -9.20 -1.78 -34.70
CA ARG A 499 -9.18 -1.31 -33.29
C ARG A 499 -7.87 -0.71 -32.84
N THR A 500 -6.87 -0.66 -33.72
CA THR A 500 -5.56 -0.05 -33.45
C THR A 500 -5.18 0.94 -34.53
N GLU A 501 -4.40 1.94 -34.15
CA GLU A 501 -3.75 2.81 -35.12
C GLU A 501 -2.84 1.96 -36.03
N PRO A 502 -2.92 2.08 -37.35
CA PRO A 502 -2.08 1.33 -38.27
C PRO A 502 -0.68 1.99 -38.40
N LEU A 503 0.14 1.88 -37.34
CA LEU A 503 1.51 2.41 -37.34
C LEU A 503 2.43 1.55 -38.23
N LEU A 504 2.24 0.23 -38.21
CA LEU A 504 3.00 -0.73 -39.01
C LEU A 504 2.07 -1.82 -39.52
N VAL A 505 2.16 -2.11 -40.80
CA VAL A 505 1.38 -3.17 -41.47
C VAL A 505 2.35 -4.16 -42.10
N ILE A 506 2.28 -5.42 -41.67
CA ILE A 506 3.21 -6.47 -42.09
C ILE A 506 2.41 -7.59 -42.77
N GLY A 507 2.68 -7.82 -44.04
CA GLY A 507 2.15 -8.98 -44.73
C GLY A 507 2.87 -10.26 -44.31
N ALA A 508 2.13 -11.33 -44.15
CA ALA A 508 2.68 -12.65 -43.84
C ALA A 508 2.03 -13.72 -44.73
N PRO A 509 2.81 -14.63 -45.31
CA PRO A 509 2.26 -15.77 -46.06
C PRO A 509 1.48 -16.70 -45.11
N LEU A 510 0.53 -17.40 -45.67
CA LEU A 510 -0.21 -18.42 -44.94
C LEU A 510 0.45 -19.80 -45.13
N ASP A 511 0.43 -20.59 -44.08
CA ASP A 511 0.76 -22.02 -44.17
C ASP A 511 -0.40 -22.84 -44.77
N ALA A 512 -0.17 -24.15 -45.00
CA ALA A 512 -1.16 -25.03 -45.56
C ALA A 512 -2.43 -25.19 -44.68
N ALA A 513 -2.36 -24.76 -43.40
CA ALA A 513 -3.48 -24.77 -42.48
C ALA A 513 -4.21 -23.42 -42.40
N GLY A 514 -3.86 -22.45 -43.27
CA GLY A 514 -4.48 -21.11 -43.28
C GLY A 514 -3.98 -20.21 -42.14
N ARG A 515 -2.77 -20.40 -41.62
CA ARG A 515 -2.21 -19.60 -40.51
C ARG A 515 -1.10 -18.69 -40.99
N ALA A 516 -1.20 -17.42 -40.64
CA ALA A 516 -0.11 -16.47 -40.76
C ALA A 516 0.67 -16.36 -39.44
N SER A 517 1.98 -16.26 -39.48
CA SER A 517 2.81 -16.10 -38.31
C SER A 517 3.76 -14.90 -38.45
N LEU A 518 3.97 -14.17 -37.35
CA LEU A 518 4.86 -13.03 -37.27
C LEU A 518 5.64 -13.10 -35.96
N ALA A 519 6.97 -13.10 -36.06
CA ALA A 519 7.85 -13.00 -34.91
C ALA A 519 8.21 -11.54 -34.64
N LEU A 520 7.92 -11.06 -33.43
CA LEU A 520 8.29 -9.72 -32.97
C LEU A 520 9.41 -9.83 -31.93
N VAL A 521 10.46 -9.05 -32.12
CA VAL A 521 11.52 -8.88 -31.13
C VAL A 521 11.37 -7.47 -30.56
N PRO A 522 10.75 -7.30 -29.37
CA PRO A 522 10.59 -5.99 -28.78
C PRO A 522 11.95 -5.36 -28.48
N PRO A 523 12.07 -4.02 -28.54
CA PRO A 523 13.29 -3.33 -28.12
C PRO A 523 13.54 -3.57 -26.61
N PRO A 524 14.79 -3.37 -26.13
CA PRO A 524 15.08 -3.40 -24.70
C PRO A 524 14.21 -2.42 -23.92
N GLY A 525 13.77 -2.85 -22.74
CA GLY A 525 12.86 -2.09 -21.90
C GLY A 525 11.41 -2.52 -22.10
N PHE A 526 10.49 -1.66 -21.70
CA PHE A 526 9.06 -1.94 -21.77
C PHE A 526 8.47 -1.60 -23.16
N THR A 527 7.69 -2.52 -23.69
CA THR A 527 6.95 -2.31 -24.95
C THR A 527 5.47 -2.64 -24.74
N ALA A 528 4.59 -1.72 -25.09
CA ALA A 528 3.17 -1.96 -25.23
C ALA A 528 2.76 -1.82 -26.70
N VAL A 529 2.24 -2.87 -27.29
CA VAL A 529 1.83 -2.90 -28.71
C VAL A 529 0.43 -3.48 -28.80
N ARG A 530 -0.40 -2.81 -29.59
CA ARG A 530 -1.71 -3.34 -30.00
C ARG A 530 -1.56 -3.99 -31.36
N THR A 531 -2.12 -5.17 -31.53
CA THR A 531 -2.05 -5.89 -32.80
C THR A 531 -3.38 -6.53 -33.14
N GLN A 532 -3.71 -6.45 -34.42
CA GLN A 532 -4.88 -7.12 -35.02
C GLN A 532 -4.43 -7.69 -36.37
N ALA A 533 -4.94 -8.84 -36.72
CA ALA A 533 -4.68 -9.43 -38.02
C ALA A 533 -5.90 -9.27 -38.94
N ALA A 534 -5.64 -9.20 -40.22
CA ALA A 534 -6.64 -9.32 -41.28
C ALA A 534 -6.21 -10.43 -42.24
N LEU A 535 -7.13 -11.27 -42.64
CA LEU A 535 -6.91 -12.39 -43.57
C LEU A 535 -7.74 -12.20 -44.84
N LEU A 536 -7.09 -12.35 -45.97
CA LEU A 536 -7.73 -12.30 -47.31
C LEU A 536 -8.27 -13.69 -47.65
N GLY A 537 -9.57 -13.77 -47.77
CA GLY A 537 -10.24 -15.02 -48.10
C GLY A 537 -9.93 -15.55 -49.51
N ALA A 538 -10.19 -16.81 -49.73
CA ALA A 538 -9.91 -17.55 -50.98
C ALA A 538 -10.46 -16.91 -52.25
N SER A 539 -11.54 -16.14 -52.15
CA SER A 539 -12.12 -15.39 -53.27
C SER A 539 -11.27 -14.18 -53.72
N GLY A 540 -10.29 -13.76 -52.92
CA GLY A 540 -9.51 -12.52 -53.12
C GLY A 540 -10.29 -11.23 -52.92
N THR A 541 -11.56 -11.29 -52.52
CA THR A 541 -12.47 -10.15 -52.37
C THR A 541 -13.05 -10.00 -50.96
N SER A 542 -12.89 -11.01 -50.11
CA SER A 542 -13.35 -11.00 -48.74
C SER A 542 -12.19 -10.90 -47.75
N PHE A 543 -12.39 -10.15 -46.69
CA PHE A 543 -11.45 -10.07 -45.56
C PHE A 543 -12.15 -10.42 -44.26
N THR A 544 -11.43 -11.06 -43.36
CA THR A 544 -11.81 -11.22 -41.96
C THR A 544 -10.79 -10.57 -41.07
N THR A 545 -11.24 -9.98 -39.97
CA THR A 545 -10.32 -9.44 -38.96
C THR A 545 -10.35 -10.27 -37.69
N SER A 546 -9.19 -10.44 -37.08
CA SER A 546 -9.06 -11.13 -35.80
C SER A 546 -9.56 -10.27 -34.63
N ASN A 547 -9.60 -10.89 -33.43
CA ASN A 547 -9.57 -10.16 -32.16
C ASN A 547 -8.36 -9.22 -32.10
N LEU A 548 -8.48 -8.17 -31.29
CA LEU A 548 -7.36 -7.29 -30.92
C LEU A 548 -6.60 -7.92 -29.75
N LEU A 549 -5.28 -7.99 -29.86
CA LEU A 549 -4.41 -8.28 -28.73
C LEU A 549 -3.67 -7.01 -28.31
N GLU A 550 -3.64 -6.75 -27.04
CA GLU A 550 -2.73 -5.78 -26.41
C GLU A 550 -1.59 -6.56 -25.77
N LEU A 551 -0.39 -6.40 -26.33
CA LEU A 551 0.81 -7.05 -25.84
C LEU A 551 1.55 -6.11 -24.90
N LEU A 552 1.82 -6.58 -23.69
CA LEU A 552 2.64 -5.89 -22.69
C LEU A 552 3.88 -6.73 -22.47
N VAL A 553 5.03 -6.25 -22.93
CA VAL A 553 6.28 -7.02 -22.93
C VAL A 553 7.38 -6.21 -22.25
N VAL A 554 8.16 -6.88 -21.42
CA VAL A 554 9.40 -6.37 -20.84
C VAL A 554 10.56 -7.26 -21.30
N ARG A 555 11.65 -6.64 -21.75
CA ARG A 555 12.85 -7.31 -22.23
C ARG A 555 14.09 -6.86 -21.47
#